data_e355d36cfc6402ffd62a543333692198
#
_entry.id   e355d36cfc6402ffd62a543333692198
#
_cell.length_a   1.000
_cell.length_b   1.000
_cell.length_c   1.000
_cell.angle_alpha   90.00
_cell.angle_beta   90.00
_cell.angle_gamma   90.00
#
_symmetry.space_group_name_H-M   'P 1'
#
loop_
_entity.id
_entity.type
_entity.pdbx_description
1 polymer ?
#
loop_
_entity_poly.entity_id
_entity_poly.type
_entity_poly.pdbx_seq_one_letter_code
_entity_poly.pdbx_strand_id
1 'polypeptide(L)'
;MNNFPKLLNRYKPYALSLLIANFLFACSQQVAVTESIFTAQQKPSVQKKLPQARSSDSFVDSLGVNTHLTYTDTAYGKFDNIIKPKLKELGIRHIRDGGYQDQTFFDKIKQLNRIGIKTILIFSGNPPQEVVATAKTLKGAIEAVEGPNESDLEHFKFSYNGQKFPEGTRTYQKEMFTELEVDPETKSLPIILPSMGWGENAQKLGYVPWGDIGNMHSYPNLGNPPTEDIDSYFIPHARTITGKTKPLWSTETGYHNYIKDDLGISERAGARYIPRLWLEQFNRGVKRVYLYEFINQRPDKEGDGQNNYGLLRSDGSPKPSFTTLKNLISLLKDPGSSFPLKSLDYKLSGNTTDVHQTLLQKRDGNLYLILWQEVRSWDNKKKKDVAIADRKVTLNMNTPISQVVAYQPIRSINPSWRSTGKAGRVKQLSISVPDHPLVLKLVPASKK
;
A
#
# COMPACT_ATOMS: atom_id res chain seq x y z
N MET A 1 12.77 -27.39 -4.34
CA MET A 1 14.01 -26.71 -4.73
C MET A 1 14.33 -25.71 -3.65
N ASN A 2 15.10 -26.18 -2.67
CA ASN A 2 15.28 -25.52 -1.40
C ASN A 2 16.64 -24.83 -1.38
N ASN A 3 16.68 -23.53 -1.39
CA ASN A 3 17.79 -22.75 -0.83
C ASN A 3 17.42 -21.28 -0.79
N PHE A 4 16.62 -20.87 0.24
CA PHE A 4 16.65 -19.50 0.71
C PHE A 4 17.85 -19.38 1.66
N PRO A 5 18.76 -18.43 1.44
CA PRO A 5 19.83 -18.19 2.41
C PRO A 5 19.21 -17.66 3.71
N LYS A 6 19.70 -18.18 4.83
CA LYS A 6 19.31 -17.77 6.19
C LYS A 6 19.51 -16.26 6.38
N LEU A 7 18.42 -15.52 6.46
CA LEU A 7 18.33 -14.06 6.68
C LEU A 7 18.72 -13.59 8.10
N LEU A 8 19.49 -14.37 8.85
CA LEU A 8 19.65 -14.22 10.29
C LEU A 8 20.78 -13.28 10.75
N ASN A 9 21.50 -12.54 9.88
CA ASN A 9 22.71 -11.85 10.36
C ASN A 9 22.91 -10.41 9.86
N ARG A 10 21.90 -9.53 9.90
CA ARG A 10 22.10 -8.11 9.53
C ARG A 10 21.45 -7.05 10.43
N TYR A 11 21.21 -7.33 11.69
CA TYR A 11 20.96 -6.26 12.66
C TYR A 11 22.13 -6.17 13.64
N LYS A 12 23.18 -5.41 13.26
CA LYS A 12 24.12 -4.85 14.23
C LYS A 12 23.62 -3.47 14.64
N PRO A 13 23.47 -3.17 15.93
CA PRO A 13 23.15 -1.82 16.38
C PRO A 13 24.37 -0.93 16.18
N TYR A 14 24.25 0.13 15.39
CA TYR A 14 25.23 1.21 15.33
C TYR A 14 25.09 2.06 16.60
N ALA A 15 26.09 1.97 17.48
CA ALA A 15 26.27 2.92 18.57
C ALA A 15 26.72 4.27 17.98
N LEU A 16 25.88 5.28 18.12
CA LEU A 16 26.16 6.65 17.70
C LEU A 16 27.00 7.34 18.77
N SER A 17 28.30 7.54 18.51
CA SER A 17 29.17 8.35 19.35
C SER A 17 28.95 9.83 19.04
N LEU A 18 28.36 10.57 19.98
CA LEU A 18 28.30 12.03 19.92
C LEU A 18 29.69 12.60 20.26
N LEU A 19 30.28 13.32 19.32
CA LEU A 19 31.38 14.25 19.56
C LEU A 19 30.81 15.68 19.54
N ILE A 20 30.76 16.28 20.72
CA ILE A 20 30.44 17.70 20.90
C ILE A 20 31.74 18.48 20.76
N ALA A 21 31.85 19.35 19.75
CA ALA A 21 32.89 20.34 19.65
C ALA A 21 32.27 21.74 19.92
N ASN A 22 32.60 22.31 21.07
CA ASN A 22 32.33 23.70 21.42
C ASN A 22 33.30 24.62 20.66
N PHE A 23 32.76 25.59 19.92
CA PHE A 23 33.53 26.79 19.54
C PHE A 23 32.78 28.03 20.01
N LEU A 24 33.32 28.65 21.07
CA LEU A 24 33.02 30.00 21.51
C LEU A 24 33.87 30.98 20.69
N PHE A 25 33.22 31.91 19.99
CA PHE A 25 33.86 33.16 19.59
C PHE A 25 32.98 34.33 20.00
N ALA A 26 33.48 35.09 20.95
CA ALA A 26 32.90 36.36 21.35
C ALA A 26 33.42 37.46 20.41
N CYS A 27 32.53 38.23 19.86
CA CYS A 27 32.86 39.53 19.27
C CYS A 27 31.83 40.57 19.73
N SER A 28 32.26 41.46 20.60
CA SER A 28 31.50 42.62 21.10
C SER A 28 31.62 43.75 20.07
N GLN A 29 30.48 44.22 19.56
CA GLN A 29 30.39 45.58 19.01
C GLN A 29 29.13 46.28 19.53
N GLN A 30 29.34 47.37 20.21
CA GLN A 30 28.32 48.34 20.61
C GLN A 30 27.76 49.00 19.36
N VAL A 31 26.45 49.01 19.19
CA VAL A 31 25.75 49.85 18.22
C VAL A 31 24.67 50.64 18.96
N ALA A 32 24.68 51.94 18.70
CA ALA A 32 23.84 52.95 19.31
C ALA A 32 22.32 52.66 19.09
N VAL A 33 21.55 52.90 20.17
CA VAL A 33 20.08 52.77 20.13
C VAL A 33 19.52 54.06 19.53
N THR A 34 18.91 53.95 18.35
CA THR A 34 17.93 54.94 17.86
C THR A 34 16.54 54.37 18.06
N GLU A 35 15.75 54.98 18.93
CA GLU A 35 14.33 54.63 19.10
C GLU A 35 13.56 54.98 17.82
N SER A 36 13.20 53.96 17.06
CA SER A 36 12.18 54.03 16.01
C SER A 36 10.88 53.44 16.56
N ILE A 37 9.83 54.25 16.54
CA ILE A 37 8.46 53.88 16.91
C ILE A 37 7.99 52.79 15.95
N PHE A 38 8.04 51.53 16.37
CA PHE A 38 7.45 50.40 15.62
C PHE A 38 5.93 50.39 15.85
N THR A 39 5.17 50.86 14.87
CA THR A 39 3.76 50.49 14.73
C THR A 39 3.68 48.96 14.64
N ALA A 40 2.97 48.32 15.56
CA ALA A 40 2.75 46.89 15.62
C ALA A 40 2.01 46.44 14.34
N GLN A 41 2.75 45.99 13.36
CA GLN A 41 2.17 45.22 12.25
C GLN A 41 1.62 43.92 12.83
N GLN A 42 0.29 43.77 12.81
CA GLN A 42 -0.36 42.51 13.08
C GLN A 42 0.25 41.41 12.19
N LYS A 43 0.94 40.45 12.80
CA LYS A 43 1.38 39.26 12.12
C LYS A 43 0.17 38.63 11.41
N PRO A 44 0.25 38.30 10.10
CA PRO A 44 -0.86 37.66 9.45
C PRO A 44 -1.16 36.36 10.20
N SER A 45 -2.40 36.18 10.60
CA SER A 45 -2.87 34.97 11.25
C SER A 45 -2.64 33.80 10.24
N VAL A 46 -1.76 32.89 10.58
CA VAL A 46 -1.57 31.66 9.81
C VAL A 46 -2.90 30.90 9.89
N GLN A 47 -3.72 30.99 8.87
CA GLN A 47 -4.95 30.20 8.77
C GLN A 47 -4.58 28.73 8.87
N LYS A 48 -5.02 28.08 9.93
CA LYS A 48 -4.81 26.64 10.15
C LYS A 48 -5.47 25.88 9.00
N LYS A 49 -4.66 25.29 8.12
CA LYS A 49 -5.14 24.46 7.01
C LYS A 49 -5.87 23.25 7.61
N LEU A 50 -7.17 23.16 7.38
CA LEU A 50 -7.98 22.04 7.85
C LEU A 50 -7.66 20.77 7.07
N PRO A 51 -7.73 19.58 7.70
CA PRO A 51 -7.59 18.31 7.01
C PRO A 51 -8.64 18.20 5.88
N GLN A 52 -8.17 18.05 4.65
CA GLN A 52 -9.01 17.81 3.48
C GLN A 52 -9.22 16.31 3.31
N ALA A 53 -10.46 15.90 3.07
CA ALA A 53 -10.76 14.53 2.75
C ALA A 53 -10.19 14.13 1.38
N ARG A 54 -9.87 12.85 1.22
CA ARG A 54 -9.56 12.24 -0.08
C ARG A 54 -10.77 11.45 -0.57
N SER A 55 -10.85 11.17 -1.88
CA SER A 55 -11.92 10.35 -2.43
C SER A 55 -11.89 8.94 -1.82
N SER A 56 -13.02 8.48 -1.32
CA SER A 56 -13.18 7.12 -0.82
C SER A 56 -12.97 6.09 -1.93
N ASP A 57 -13.40 6.40 -3.16
CA ASP A 57 -13.19 5.53 -4.29
C ASP A 57 -11.72 5.48 -4.74
N SER A 58 -10.98 6.58 -4.65
CA SER A 58 -9.54 6.57 -4.95
C SER A 58 -8.74 5.71 -3.95
N PHE A 59 -9.21 5.60 -2.70
CA PHE A 59 -8.66 4.66 -1.74
C PHE A 59 -8.95 3.22 -2.15
N VAL A 60 -10.21 2.89 -2.47
CA VAL A 60 -10.57 1.54 -2.94
C VAL A 60 -9.84 1.17 -4.22
N ASP A 61 -9.71 2.12 -5.16
CA ASP A 61 -8.99 1.92 -6.43
C ASP A 61 -7.48 1.71 -6.26
N SER A 62 -6.90 2.11 -5.13
CA SER A 62 -5.48 1.95 -4.87
C SER A 62 -5.06 0.52 -4.52
N LEU A 63 -5.99 -0.43 -4.34
CA LEU A 63 -5.68 -1.81 -3.97
C LEU A 63 -5.74 -2.76 -5.16
N GLY A 64 -4.70 -3.56 -5.32
CA GLY A 64 -4.61 -4.73 -6.18
C GLY A 64 -4.09 -5.96 -5.44
N VAL A 65 -4.00 -7.07 -6.13
CA VAL A 65 -3.39 -8.31 -5.63
C VAL A 65 -2.51 -8.94 -6.71
N ASN A 66 -1.45 -9.62 -6.28
CA ASN A 66 -0.64 -10.47 -7.15
C ASN A 66 -1.36 -11.80 -7.42
N THR A 67 -1.27 -12.26 -8.65
CA THR A 67 -1.78 -13.56 -9.11
C THR A 67 -0.71 -14.30 -9.92
N HIS A 68 -0.89 -15.60 -10.09
CA HIS A 68 -0.02 -16.47 -10.90
C HIS A 68 -0.88 -17.36 -11.81
N LEU A 69 -1.62 -16.74 -12.73
CA LEU A 69 -2.66 -17.41 -13.54
C LEU A 69 -2.14 -18.52 -14.44
N THR A 70 -0.82 -18.60 -14.65
CA THR A 70 -0.17 -19.68 -15.40
C THR A 70 0.27 -20.86 -14.53
N TYR A 71 0.22 -20.75 -13.19
CA TYR A 71 0.60 -21.85 -12.29
C TYR A 71 -0.56 -22.85 -12.15
N THR A 72 -0.85 -23.56 -13.25
CA THR A 72 -2.04 -24.43 -13.37
C THR A 72 -1.97 -25.69 -12.51
N ASP A 73 -0.78 -26.09 -12.06
CA ASP A 73 -0.53 -27.19 -11.11
C ASP A 73 -0.74 -26.80 -9.64
N THR A 74 -1.14 -25.56 -9.39
CA THR A 74 -1.43 -25.01 -8.06
C THR A 74 -2.92 -24.64 -7.91
N ALA A 75 -3.28 -23.99 -6.82
CA ALA A 75 -4.63 -23.46 -6.60
C ALA A 75 -5.07 -22.49 -7.71
N TYR A 76 -4.14 -21.82 -8.41
CA TYR A 76 -4.43 -20.93 -9.56
C TYR A 76 -4.99 -21.68 -10.79
N GLY A 77 -4.80 -23.00 -10.90
CA GLY A 77 -5.45 -23.82 -11.92
C GLY A 77 -6.98 -23.83 -11.85
N LYS A 78 -7.55 -23.45 -10.70
CA LYS A 78 -9.02 -23.38 -10.49
C LYS A 78 -9.57 -22.00 -10.87
N PHE A 79 -9.22 -21.48 -12.05
CA PHE A 79 -9.54 -20.12 -12.47
C PHE A 79 -11.04 -19.81 -12.42
N ASP A 80 -11.87 -20.60 -13.10
CA ASP A 80 -13.31 -20.35 -13.20
C ASP A 80 -14.06 -20.61 -11.91
N ASN A 81 -13.61 -21.61 -11.12
CA ASN A 81 -14.32 -22.07 -9.93
C ASN A 81 -13.90 -21.28 -8.66
N ILE A 82 -12.68 -20.75 -8.61
CA ILE A 82 -12.16 -20.07 -7.41
C ILE A 82 -11.65 -18.68 -7.75
N ILE A 83 -10.65 -18.55 -8.63
CA ILE A 83 -9.90 -17.31 -8.79
C ILE A 83 -10.81 -16.16 -9.24
N LYS A 84 -11.47 -16.30 -10.39
CA LYS A 84 -12.35 -15.26 -10.95
C LYS A 84 -13.54 -14.91 -10.03
N PRO A 85 -14.31 -15.88 -9.47
CA PRO A 85 -15.37 -15.58 -8.52
C PRO A 85 -14.87 -14.87 -7.25
N LYS A 86 -13.74 -15.29 -6.69
CA LYS A 86 -13.20 -14.72 -5.47
C LYS A 86 -12.57 -13.33 -5.66
N LEU A 87 -11.95 -13.05 -6.80
CA LEU A 87 -11.53 -11.69 -7.17
C LEU A 87 -12.74 -10.75 -7.25
N LYS A 88 -13.83 -11.19 -7.90
CA LYS A 88 -15.08 -10.44 -7.96
C LYS A 88 -15.71 -10.23 -6.57
N GLU A 89 -15.71 -11.27 -5.72
CA GLU A 89 -16.20 -11.21 -4.34
C GLU A 89 -15.41 -10.22 -3.49
N LEU A 90 -14.08 -10.19 -3.62
CA LEU A 90 -13.21 -9.26 -2.92
C LEU A 90 -13.51 -7.81 -3.33
N GLY A 91 -13.88 -7.59 -4.59
CA GLY A 91 -14.26 -6.28 -5.13
C GLY A 91 -13.07 -5.40 -5.51
N ILE A 92 -11.89 -5.99 -5.73
CA ILE A 92 -10.73 -5.26 -6.27
C ILE A 92 -10.90 -5.02 -7.77
N ARG A 93 -10.10 -4.09 -8.30
CA ARG A 93 -10.12 -3.68 -9.71
C ARG A 93 -8.79 -3.94 -10.42
N HIS A 94 -7.79 -4.41 -9.71
CA HIS A 94 -6.42 -4.51 -10.20
C HIS A 94 -5.77 -5.82 -9.76
N ILE A 95 -5.11 -6.47 -10.71
CA ILE A 95 -4.20 -7.59 -10.45
C ILE A 95 -2.83 -7.32 -11.07
N ARG A 96 -1.82 -8.00 -10.56
CA ARG A 96 -0.47 -8.06 -11.11
C ARG A 96 -0.12 -9.51 -11.41
N ASP A 97 0.41 -9.78 -12.60
CA ASP A 97 0.80 -11.13 -13.03
C ASP A 97 2.03 -11.09 -13.95
N GLY A 98 2.63 -12.21 -14.23
CA GLY A 98 3.71 -12.31 -15.21
C GLY A 98 3.23 -12.08 -16.65
N GLY A 99 4.09 -11.54 -17.51
CA GLY A 99 3.84 -11.42 -18.93
C GLY A 99 4.20 -12.72 -19.66
N TYR A 100 3.20 -13.44 -20.13
CA TYR A 100 3.37 -14.73 -20.81
C TYR A 100 2.79 -14.70 -22.22
N GLN A 101 3.43 -15.38 -23.17
CA GLN A 101 2.97 -15.58 -24.55
C GLN A 101 2.12 -16.86 -24.61
N ASP A 102 0.93 -16.83 -24.02
CA ASP A 102 0.02 -17.98 -23.94
C ASP A 102 -1.44 -17.54 -24.17
N GLN A 103 -2.13 -18.18 -25.12
CA GLN A 103 -3.50 -17.81 -25.46
C GLN A 103 -4.49 -18.04 -24.30
N THR A 104 -4.30 -19.12 -23.53
CA THR A 104 -5.15 -19.42 -22.37
C THR A 104 -4.99 -18.33 -21.30
N PHE A 105 -3.75 -17.85 -21.09
CA PHE A 105 -3.48 -16.72 -20.22
C PHE A 105 -4.16 -15.44 -20.72
N PHE A 106 -4.04 -15.12 -22.01
CA PHE A 106 -4.71 -13.95 -22.60
C PHE A 106 -6.22 -14.01 -22.43
N ASP A 107 -6.82 -15.17 -22.59
CA ASP A 107 -8.26 -15.36 -22.42
C ASP A 107 -8.70 -15.14 -20.97
N LYS A 108 -7.90 -15.58 -19.99
CA LYS A 108 -8.14 -15.29 -18.56
C LYS A 108 -8.10 -13.78 -18.29
N ILE A 109 -7.07 -13.07 -18.75
CA ILE A 109 -6.93 -11.63 -18.61
C ILE A 109 -8.13 -10.88 -19.24
N LYS A 110 -8.52 -11.25 -20.47
CA LYS A 110 -9.70 -10.69 -21.14
C LYS A 110 -11.01 -10.97 -20.37
N GLN A 111 -11.15 -12.15 -19.75
CA GLN A 111 -12.30 -12.47 -18.91
C GLN A 111 -12.34 -11.59 -17.64
N LEU A 112 -11.20 -11.36 -16.99
CA LEU A 112 -11.10 -10.47 -15.83
C LEU A 112 -11.43 -9.03 -16.20
N ASN A 113 -10.95 -8.55 -17.37
CA ASN A 113 -11.29 -7.22 -17.87
C ASN A 113 -12.79 -7.03 -18.07
N ARG A 114 -13.53 -8.04 -18.59
CA ARG A 114 -14.99 -7.96 -18.77
C ARG A 114 -15.76 -7.77 -17.47
N ILE A 115 -15.17 -8.15 -16.33
CA ILE A 115 -15.76 -7.92 -15.01
C ILE A 115 -15.15 -6.72 -14.27
N GLY A 116 -14.41 -5.87 -15.00
CA GLY A 116 -13.87 -4.61 -14.50
C GLY A 116 -12.54 -4.71 -13.76
N ILE A 117 -11.77 -5.80 -13.96
CA ILE A 117 -10.44 -5.98 -13.36
C ILE A 117 -9.37 -5.75 -14.41
N LYS A 118 -8.47 -4.80 -14.18
CA LYS A 118 -7.30 -4.48 -15.01
C LYS A 118 -6.07 -5.24 -14.51
N THR A 119 -5.13 -5.46 -15.42
CA THR A 119 -3.90 -6.20 -15.09
C THR A 119 -2.67 -5.35 -15.38
N ILE A 120 -1.67 -5.41 -14.50
CA ILE A 120 -0.30 -5.04 -14.85
C ILE A 120 0.49 -6.31 -15.14
N LEU A 121 1.36 -6.26 -16.15
CA LEU A 121 2.15 -7.41 -16.59
C LEU A 121 3.64 -7.15 -16.39
N ILE A 122 4.30 -8.09 -15.72
CA ILE A 122 5.75 -8.07 -15.46
C ILE A 122 6.47 -8.73 -16.62
N PHE A 123 7.52 -8.07 -17.11
CA PHE A 123 8.44 -8.66 -18.10
C PHE A 123 9.88 -8.58 -17.58
N SER A 124 10.56 -9.72 -17.61
CA SER A 124 11.91 -9.86 -17.07
C SER A 124 12.79 -10.64 -18.05
N GLY A 125 13.23 -9.95 -19.13
CA GLY A 125 14.12 -10.54 -20.14
C GLY A 125 13.42 -11.08 -21.39
N ASN A 126 12.11 -10.93 -21.51
CA ASN A 126 11.38 -11.21 -22.76
C ASN A 126 11.88 -10.28 -23.88
N PRO A 127 11.96 -10.71 -25.14
CA PRO A 127 12.24 -9.80 -26.23
C PRO A 127 11.29 -8.60 -26.23
N PRO A 128 11.78 -7.34 -26.33
CA PRO A 128 10.93 -6.15 -26.26
C PRO A 128 9.79 -6.16 -27.29
N GLN A 129 9.99 -6.75 -28.46
CA GLN A 129 8.96 -6.89 -29.49
C GLN A 129 7.81 -7.81 -29.05
N GLU A 130 8.09 -8.83 -28.24
CA GLU A 130 7.05 -9.69 -27.64
C GLU A 130 6.26 -8.94 -26.57
N VAL A 131 6.90 -8.02 -25.83
CA VAL A 131 6.20 -7.15 -24.87
C VAL A 131 5.21 -6.26 -25.61
N VAL A 132 5.62 -5.64 -26.72
CA VAL A 132 4.74 -4.84 -27.58
C VAL A 132 3.59 -5.69 -28.14
N ALA A 133 3.87 -6.88 -28.68
CA ALA A 133 2.86 -7.78 -29.21
C ALA A 133 1.82 -8.19 -28.14
N THR A 134 2.28 -8.49 -26.93
CA THR A 134 1.41 -8.82 -25.79
C THR A 134 0.54 -7.61 -25.40
N ALA A 135 1.15 -6.43 -25.31
CA ALA A 135 0.43 -5.21 -24.97
C ALA A 135 -0.67 -4.88 -25.98
N LYS A 136 -0.41 -5.06 -27.28
CA LYS A 136 -1.41 -4.89 -28.35
C LYS A 136 -2.53 -5.93 -28.25
N THR A 137 -2.19 -7.21 -28.03
CA THR A 137 -3.16 -8.31 -27.91
C THR A 137 -4.10 -8.11 -26.71
N LEU A 138 -3.62 -7.50 -25.64
CA LEU A 138 -4.34 -7.24 -24.41
C LEU A 138 -4.76 -5.77 -24.24
N LYS A 139 -4.77 -5.01 -25.33
CA LYS A 139 -5.17 -3.58 -25.33
C LYS A 139 -6.51 -3.38 -24.63
N GLY A 140 -6.55 -2.48 -23.67
CA GLY A 140 -7.71 -2.20 -22.84
C GLY A 140 -7.94 -3.17 -21.68
N ALA A 141 -7.27 -4.34 -21.64
CA ALA A 141 -7.31 -5.26 -20.50
C ALA A 141 -6.14 -5.05 -19.54
N ILE A 142 -4.99 -4.60 -20.04
CA ILE A 142 -3.85 -4.19 -19.22
C ILE A 142 -3.86 -2.68 -18.99
N GLU A 143 -3.31 -2.25 -17.86
CA GLU A 143 -3.22 -0.84 -17.47
C GLU A 143 -1.79 -0.32 -17.36
N ALA A 144 -0.81 -1.21 -17.28
CA ALA A 144 0.61 -0.90 -17.30
C ALA A 144 1.45 -2.13 -17.61
N VAL A 145 2.70 -1.88 -18.02
CA VAL A 145 3.76 -2.89 -18.14
C VAL A 145 4.81 -2.61 -17.07
N GLU A 146 5.28 -3.65 -16.39
CA GLU A 146 6.31 -3.57 -15.36
C GLU A 146 7.61 -4.18 -15.88
N GLY A 147 8.73 -3.51 -15.59
CA GLY A 147 10.07 -3.97 -15.89
C GLY A 147 10.55 -5.12 -15.00
N PRO A 148 11.86 -5.44 -15.02
CA PRO A 148 12.39 -6.62 -14.35
C PRO A 148 12.03 -6.70 -12.87
N ASN A 149 11.46 -7.84 -12.49
CA ASN A 149 11.13 -8.15 -11.11
C ASN A 149 12.36 -8.64 -10.36
N GLU A 150 12.75 -7.90 -9.30
CA GLU A 150 13.78 -8.31 -8.34
C GLU A 150 15.03 -8.92 -8.98
N SER A 151 15.47 -8.33 -10.09
CA SER A 151 16.58 -8.82 -10.90
C SER A 151 17.94 -8.80 -10.18
N ASP A 152 17.99 -8.16 -8.99
CA ASP A 152 19.13 -8.13 -8.07
C ASP A 152 19.25 -9.41 -7.23
N LEU A 153 18.23 -10.28 -7.24
CA LEU A 153 18.24 -11.54 -6.51
C LEU A 153 18.82 -12.67 -7.37
N GLU A 154 19.91 -13.28 -6.91
CA GLU A 154 20.64 -14.33 -7.63
C GLU A 154 19.77 -15.53 -8.02
N HIS A 155 18.76 -15.88 -7.22
CA HIS A 155 17.92 -17.03 -7.50
C HIS A 155 17.00 -16.84 -8.72
N PHE A 156 16.68 -15.61 -9.14
CA PHE A 156 15.99 -15.33 -10.40
C PHE A 156 16.88 -15.50 -11.62
N LYS A 157 18.21 -15.57 -11.45
CA LYS A 157 19.19 -15.75 -12.54
C LYS A 157 18.99 -14.77 -13.70
N PHE A 158 18.55 -13.56 -13.38
CA PHE A 158 18.30 -12.55 -14.41
C PHE A 158 19.56 -12.26 -15.23
N SER A 159 19.41 -12.28 -16.55
CA SER A 159 20.43 -11.85 -17.51
C SER A 159 19.77 -11.38 -18.79
N TYR A 160 20.25 -10.29 -19.35
CA TYR A 160 19.81 -9.77 -20.63
C TYR A 160 21.00 -9.39 -21.50
N ASN A 161 21.07 -9.88 -22.74
CA ASN A 161 22.21 -9.72 -23.67
C ASN A 161 23.56 -10.08 -23.00
N GLY A 162 23.58 -11.16 -22.19
CA GLY A 162 24.77 -11.59 -21.44
C GLY A 162 25.13 -10.74 -20.23
N GLN A 163 24.39 -9.67 -19.97
CA GLN A 163 24.61 -8.77 -18.84
C GLN A 163 23.67 -9.15 -17.67
N LYS A 164 24.23 -9.19 -16.47
CA LYS A 164 23.48 -9.37 -15.21
C LYS A 164 23.06 -8.02 -14.63
N PHE A 165 22.42 -8.05 -13.48
CA PHE A 165 22.16 -6.88 -12.65
C PHE A 165 23.50 -6.19 -12.25
N PRO A 166 23.60 -4.84 -12.29
CA PRO A 166 22.57 -3.87 -12.66
C PRO A 166 22.48 -3.53 -14.16
N GLU A 167 23.56 -3.79 -14.96
CA GLU A 167 23.67 -3.36 -16.35
C GLU A 167 22.58 -4.01 -17.22
N GLY A 168 22.37 -5.31 -17.10
CA GLY A 168 21.34 -6.04 -17.84
C GLY A 168 19.95 -5.51 -17.52
N THR A 169 19.68 -5.14 -16.26
CA THR A 169 18.41 -4.55 -15.84
C THR A 169 18.18 -3.18 -16.51
N ARG A 170 19.21 -2.35 -16.55
CA ARG A 170 19.15 -1.03 -17.21
C ARG A 170 18.96 -1.16 -18.70
N THR A 171 19.73 -2.05 -19.36
CA THR A 171 19.66 -2.30 -20.80
C THR A 171 18.26 -2.78 -21.18
N TYR A 172 17.74 -3.79 -20.47
CA TYR A 172 16.40 -4.33 -20.71
C TYR A 172 15.32 -3.27 -20.53
N GLN A 173 15.32 -2.53 -19.41
CA GLN A 173 14.33 -1.50 -19.13
C GLN A 173 14.32 -0.41 -20.21
N LYS A 174 15.51 -0.01 -20.68
CA LYS A 174 15.65 0.98 -21.75
C LYS A 174 15.08 0.48 -23.09
N GLU A 175 15.42 -0.74 -23.49
CA GLU A 175 14.96 -1.31 -24.75
C GLU A 175 13.45 -1.54 -24.73
N MET A 176 12.92 -2.14 -23.67
CA MET A 176 11.47 -2.32 -23.49
C MET A 176 10.71 -0.99 -23.54
N PHE A 177 11.20 0.04 -22.84
CA PHE A 177 10.64 1.38 -22.87
C PHE A 177 10.64 1.94 -24.30
N THR A 178 11.78 1.85 -24.99
CA THR A 178 11.94 2.40 -26.34
C THR A 178 10.96 1.75 -27.32
N GLU A 179 10.84 0.42 -27.32
CA GLU A 179 9.93 -0.29 -28.22
C GLU A 179 8.45 0.04 -27.95
N LEU A 180 8.07 0.14 -26.67
CA LEU A 180 6.70 0.52 -26.29
C LEU A 180 6.36 1.98 -26.68
N GLU A 181 7.30 2.91 -26.56
CA GLU A 181 7.11 4.32 -26.89
C GLU A 181 7.04 4.60 -28.39
N VAL A 182 7.75 3.85 -29.22
CA VAL A 182 7.74 4.05 -30.68
C VAL A 182 6.50 3.44 -31.36
N ASP A 183 5.86 2.44 -30.77
CA ASP A 183 4.66 1.83 -31.33
C ASP A 183 3.41 2.67 -30.99
N PRO A 184 2.66 3.14 -32.03
CA PRO A 184 1.51 4.05 -31.84
C PRO A 184 0.37 3.47 -31.00
N GLU A 185 0.27 2.14 -30.87
CA GLU A 185 -0.78 1.49 -30.10
C GLU A 185 -0.40 1.27 -28.62
N THR A 186 0.89 1.30 -28.30
CA THR A 186 1.40 1.06 -26.93
C THR A 186 2.01 2.27 -26.26
N LYS A 187 2.40 3.30 -26.99
CA LYS A 187 3.08 4.53 -26.47
C LYS A 187 2.36 5.26 -25.33
N SER A 188 1.07 5.03 -25.14
CA SER A 188 0.30 5.62 -24.04
C SER A 188 0.13 4.67 -22.86
N LEU A 189 0.68 3.45 -22.92
CA LEU A 189 0.60 2.47 -21.85
C LEU A 189 1.67 2.80 -20.80
N PRO A 190 1.28 3.06 -19.53
CA PRO A 190 2.24 3.38 -18.48
C PRO A 190 3.27 2.26 -18.26
N ILE A 191 4.53 2.66 -18.03
CA ILE A 191 5.64 1.74 -17.81
C ILE A 191 6.15 1.91 -16.38
N ILE A 192 6.13 0.81 -15.64
CA ILE A 192 6.59 0.72 -14.26
C ILE A 192 8.08 0.35 -14.26
N LEU A 193 8.86 1.03 -13.44
CA LEU A 193 10.29 0.80 -13.28
C LEU A 193 10.57 -0.55 -12.59
N PRO A 194 11.80 -1.10 -12.73
CA PRO A 194 12.19 -2.34 -12.08
C PRO A 194 11.99 -2.31 -10.57
N SER A 195 11.60 -3.45 -9.99
CA SER A 195 11.58 -3.65 -8.55
C SER A 195 12.92 -4.19 -8.03
N MET A 196 13.19 -3.98 -6.74
CA MET A 196 14.35 -4.54 -6.03
C MET A 196 13.90 -5.50 -4.94
N GLY A 197 14.56 -6.65 -4.86
CA GLY A 197 14.42 -7.58 -3.74
C GLY A 197 15.15 -7.08 -2.50
N TRP A 198 16.33 -6.46 -2.68
CA TRP A 198 17.06 -5.77 -1.63
C TRP A 198 17.13 -4.26 -1.91
N GLY A 199 16.51 -3.47 -1.04
CA GLY A 199 16.44 -2.02 -1.23
C GLY A 199 17.82 -1.35 -1.39
N GLU A 200 18.84 -1.82 -0.65
CA GLU A 200 20.20 -1.30 -0.75
C GLU A 200 20.83 -1.45 -2.15
N ASN A 201 20.37 -2.43 -2.94
CA ASN A 201 20.82 -2.58 -4.33
C ASN A 201 20.31 -1.48 -5.27
N ALA A 202 19.34 -0.68 -4.81
CA ALA A 202 18.88 0.51 -5.54
C ALA A 202 20.02 1.50 -5.83
N GLN A 203 21.03 1.58 -4.95
CA GLN A 203 22.21 2.41 -5.17
C GLN A 203 23.06 1.91 -6.35
N LYS A 204 23.16 0.59 -6.56
CA LYS A 204 23.89 0.00 -7.68
C LYS A 204 23.15 0.21 -9.00
N LEU A 205 21.80 0.09 -9.00
CA LEU A 205 20.99 0.35 -10.18
C LEU A 205 20.99 1.83 -10.54
N GLY A 206 20.94 2.71 -9.55
CA GLY A 206 20.88 4.16 -9.75
C GLY A 206 19.55 4.63 -10.35
N TYR A 207 19.48 5.92 -10.67
CA TYR A 207 18.29 6.51 -11.29
C TYR A 207 18.01 5.90 -12.68
N VAL A 208 16.76 5.49 -12.92
CA VAL A 208 16.29 4.90 -14.18
C VAL A 208 15.25 5.85 -14.81
N PRO A 209 15.57 6.52 -15.94
CA PRO A 209 14.66 7.47 -16.58
C PRO A 209 13.54 6.80 -17.40
N TRP A 210 13.73 5.58 -17.83
CA TRP A 210 12.90 4.86 -18.79
C TRP A 210 11.67 4.20 -18.16
N GLY A 211 10.66 5.02 -17.81
CA GLY A 211 9.39 4.61 -17.26
C GLY A 211 8.67 5.76 -16.56
N ASP A 212 7.39 5.60 -16.30
CA ASP A 212 6.47 6.63 -15.81
C ASP A 212 6.21 6.51 -14.31
N ILE A 213 6.29 5.28 -13.79
CA ILE A 213 5.86 4.91 -12.44
C ILE A 213 7.03 4.25 -11.71
N GLY A 214 7.31 4.72 -10.51
CA GLY A 214 8.28 4.10 -9.62
C GLY A 214 7.72 2.85 -8.96
N ASN A 215 8.63 1.93 -8.65
CA ASN A 215 8.29 0.63 -8.07
C ASN A 215 8.88 0.45 -6.67
N MET A 216 8.14 -0.22 -5.81
CA MET A 216 8.56 -0.56 -4.45
C MET A 216 8.05 -1.95 -4.08
N HIS A 217 8.94 -2.82 -3.59
CA HIS A 217 8.58 -4.02 -2.85
C HIS A 217 8.83 -3.77 -1.38
N SER A 218 7.81 -3.92 -0.54
CA SER A 218 7.90 -3.53 0.88
C SER A 218 7.25 -4.58 1.79
N TYR A 219 8.08 -5.44 2.34
CA TYR A 219 7.64 -6.51 3.24
C TYR A 219 8.07 -6.20 4.68
N PRO A 220 7.14 -5.80 5.58
CA PRO A 220 7.45 -5.57 7.00
C PRO A 220 7.65 -6.90 7.73
N ASN A 221 8.77 -7.55 7.50
CA ASN A 221 9.13 -8.87 8.01
C ASN A 221 9.14 -8.95 9.56
N LEU A 222 9.40 -10.13 10.12
CA LEU A 222 9.57 -10.39 11.55
C LEU A 222 8.34 -10.05 12.41
N GLY A 223 7.15 -10.09 11.83
CA GLY A 223 5.91 -9.71 12.50
C GLY A 223 5.84 -8.23 12.91
N ASN A 224 6.64 -7.38 12.27
CA ASN A 224 6.63 -5.94 12.47
C ASN A 224 5.30 -5.32 12.03
N PRO A 225 4.89 -4.18 12.62
CA PRO A 225 3.74 -3.43 12.15
C PRO A 225 4.00 -2.84 10.75
N PRO A 226 2.94 -2.51 9.99
CA PRO A 226 3.03 -2.01 8.61
C PRO A 226 3.92 -0.78 8.39
N THR A 227 4.14 0.04 9.40
CA THR A 227 4.98 1.25 9.31
C THR A 227 6.46 0.99 9.49
N GLU A 228 6.86 -0.23 9.89
CA GLU A 228 8.27 -0.54 10.07
C GLU A 228 9.03 -0.34 8.77
N ASP A 229 10.11 0.41 8.85
CA ASP A 229 11.04 0.71 7.76
C ASP A 229 10.45 1.37 6.49
N ILE A 230 9.14 1.70 6.47
CA ILE A 230 8.52 2.26 5.26
C ILE A 230 9.12 3.62 4.89
N ASP A 231 9.32 4.50 5.86
CA ASP A 231 9.84 5.86 5.66
C ASP A 231 11.37 5.93 5.70
N SER A 232 12.02 4.99 6.40
CA SER A 232 13.49 4.95 6.58
C SER A 232 14.21 4.11 5.52
N TYR A 233 13.56 3.09 4.98
CA TYR A 233 14.19 2.12 4.08
C TYR A 233 13.45 1.99 2.73
N PHE A 234 12.19 1.56 2.71
CA PHE A 234 11.51 1.19 1.47
C PHE A 234 11.31 2.38 0.51
N ILE A 235 10.68 3.45 0.98
CA ILE A 235 10.43 4.64 0.14
C ILE A 235 11.73 5.31 -0.30
N PRO A 236 12.75 5.54 0.55
CA PRO A 236 14.02 6.13 0.13
C PRO A 236 14.73 5.32 -0.96
N HIS A 237 14.81 3.99 -0.82
CA HIS A 237 15.44 3.14 -1.82
C HIS A 237 14.67 3.14 -3.15
N ALA A 238 13.35 3.04 -3.12
CA ALA A 238 12.54 3.17 -4.33
C ALA A 238 12.74 4.54 -5.00
N ARG A 239 12.91 5.62 -4.22
CA ARG A 239 13.17 6.97 -4.73
C ARG A 239 14.56 7.15 -5.33
N THR A 240 15.54 6.35 -4.97
CA THR A 240 16.85 6.32 -5.64
C THR A 240 16.71 5.94 -7.11
N ILE A 241 15.86 4.96 -7.43
CA ILE A 241 15.60 4.49 -8.79
C ILE A 241 14.65 5.43 -9.54
N THR A 242 13.61 5.88 -8.87
CA THR A 242 12.45 6.56 -9.46
C THR A 242 12.64 8.07 -9.58
N GLY A 243 13.43 8.68 -8.71
CA GLY A 243 13.43 10.13 -8.48
C GLY A 243 12.22 10.57 -7.64
N LYS A 244 12.12 11.87 -7.39
CA LYS A 244 11.14 12.44 -6.43
C LYS A 244 9.76 12.69 -7.01
N THR A 245 9.64 12.85 -8.34
CA THR A 245 8.43 13.39 -8.98
C THR A 245 7.48 12.33 -9.53
N LYS A 246 7.99 11.18 -9.99
CA LYS A 246 7.15 10.11 -10.54
C LYS A 246 6.23 9.53 -9.46
N PRO A 247 5.00 9.13 -9.79
CA PRO A 247 4.14 8.39 -8.85
C PRO A 247 4.85 7.11 -8.41
N LEU A 248 4.60 6.68 -7.17
CA LEU A 248 5.15 5.45 -6.62
C LEU A 248 4.01 4.43 -6.46
N TRP A 249 4.24 3.22 -6.95
CA TRP A 249 3.40 2.04 -6.70
C TRP A 249 4.20 1.03 -5.87
N SER A 250 3.50 0.32 -5.01
CA SER A 250 4.03 -0.86 -4.33
C SER A 250 3.47 -2.08 -5.03
N THR A 251 4.26 -2.66 -5.95
CA THR A 251 3.79 -3.78 -6.77
C THR A 251 3.87 -5.11 -6.06
N GLU A 252 4.59 -5.15 -4.93
CA GLU A 252 4.49 -6.25 -3.97
C GLU A 252 4.60 -5.75 -2.53
N THR A 253 3.74 -6.30 -1.68
CA THR A 253 3.81 -6.15 -0.22
C THR A 253 2.92 -7.19 0.44
N GLY A 254 3.16 -7.50 1.71
CA GLY A 254 2.29 -8.44 2.42
C GLY A 254 2.96 -9.12 3.60
N TYR A 255 2.24 -10.11 4.11
CA TYR A 255 2.67 -10.99 5.19
C TYR A 255 2.22 -12.41 4.89
N HIS A 256 3.09 -13.38 5.10
CA HIS A 256 2.68 -14.79 5.02
C HIS A 256 2.25 -15.35 6.38
N ASN A 257 1.46 -16.41 6.35
CA ASN A 257 0.88 -17.02 7.55
C ASN A 257 1.57 -18.34 7.96
N TYR A 258 2.77 -18.61 7.48
CA TYR A 258 3.56 -19.74 7.94
C TYR A 258 4.35 -19.35 9.19
N ILE A 259 3.79 -19.66 10.36
CA ILE A 259 4.35 -19.21 11.65
C ILE A 259 5.54 -20.03 12.15
N LYS A 260 5.92 -21.12 11.45
CA LYS A 260 7.05 -21.97 11.83
C LYS A 260 8.41 -21.33 11.53
N ASP A 261 8.46 -20.35 10.63
CA ASP A 261 9.64 -19.50 10.40
C ASP A 261 9.57 -18.18 11.20
N ASP A 262 10.61 -17.35 11.07
CA ASP A 262 10.70 -16.09 11.81
C ASP A 262 10.04 -14.89 11.09
N LEU A 263 9.49 -15.09 9.89
CA LEU A 263 8.92 -14.01 9.09
C LEU A 263 7.40 -14.01 9.12
N GLY A 264 6.78 -15.19 9.38
CA GLY A 264 5.35 -15.38 9.35
C GLY A 264 4.61 -14.83 10.56
N ILE A 265 3.32 -14.53 10.33
CA ILE A 265 2.37 -14.10 11.36
C ILE A 265 1.13 -14.99 11.34
N SER A 266 0.32 -14.99 12.41
CA SER A 266 -0.97 -15.68 12.39
C SER A 266 -1.92 -15.04 11.36
N GLU A 267 -2.87 -15.81 10.84
CA GLU A 267 -3.96 -15.28 10.01
C GLU A 267 -4.75 -14.17 10.74
N ARG A 268 -4.87 -14.28 12.06
CA ARG A 268 -5.54 -13.29 12.90
C ARG A 268 -4.76 -11.98 12.98
N ALA A 269 -3.44 -12.03 13.10
CA ALA A 269 -2.59 -10.84 13.00
C ALA A 269 -2.64 -10.26 11.58
N GLY A 270 -2.66 -11.11 10.54
CA GLY A 270 -2.83 -10.70 9.14
C GLY A 270 -4.11 -9.89 8.89
N ALA A 271 -5.22 -10.27 9.54
CA ALA A 271 -6.48 -9.53 9.43
C ALA A 271 -6.42 -8.11 10.01
N ARG A 272 -5.47 -7.84 10.92
CA ARG A 272 -5.21 -6.51 11.48
C ARG A 272 -4.18 -5.75 10.65
N TYR A 273 -3.08 -6.39 10.27
CA TYR A 273 -1.94 -5.76 9.61
C TYR A 273 -2.22 -5.41 8.15
N ILE A 274 -2.81 -6.32 7.35
CA ILE A 274 -2.99 -6.12 5.91
C ILE A 274 -3.85 -4.87 5.59
N PRO A 275 -5.01 -4.61 6.22
CA PRO A 275 -5.74 -3.38 5.96
C PRO A 275 -5.00 -2.12 6.49
N ARG A 276 -4.23 -2.23 7.58
CA ARG A 276 -3.38 -1.14 8.08
C ARG A 276 -2.25 -0.82 7.10
N LEU A 277 -1.60 -1.84 6.54
CA LEU A 277 -0.56 -1.70 5.53
C LEU A 277 -1.07 -0.91 4.32
N TRP A 278 -2.26 -1.24 3.83
CA TRP A 278 -2.90 -0.50 2.74
C TRP A 278 -3.16 0.97 3.11
N LEU A 279 -3.72 1.24 4.30
CA LEU A 279 -3.97 2.60 4.80
C LEU A 279 -2.67 3.39 4.97
N GLU A 280 -1.62 2.79 5.52
CA GLU A 280 -0.33 3.43 5.75
C GLU A 280 0.37 3.83 4.44
N GLN A 281 0.37 2.95 3.45
CA GLN A 281 0.93 3.26 2.15
C GLN A 281 0.11 4.33 1.42
N PHE A 282 -1.22 4.23 1.47
CA PHE A 282 -2.09 5.26 0.92
C PHE A 282 -1.86 6.63 1.58
N ASN A 283 -1.67 6.69 2.90
CA ASN A 283 -1.37 7.92 3.62
C ASN A 283 -0.06 8.58 3.16
N ARG A 284 0.92 7.79 2.75
CA ARG A 284 2.21 8.26 2.20
C ARG A 284 2.16 8.60 0.71
N GLY A 285 0.99 8.53 0.08
CA GLY A 285 0.80 8.89 -1.31
C GLY A 285 1.23 7.81 -2.31
N VAL A 286 1.48 6.59 -1.85
CA VAL A 286 1.60 5.42 -2.74
C VAL A 286 0.29 5.28 -3.49
N LYS A 287 0.36 5.29 -4.83
CA LYS A 287 -0.83 5.39 -5.68
C LYS A 287 -1.53 4.06 -5.86
N ARG A 288 -0.79 2.96 -5.81
CA ARG A 288 -1.31 1.61 -5.92
C ARG A 288 -0.51 0.65 -5.06
N VAL A 289 -1.19 -0.31 -4.44
CA VAL A 289 -0.61 -1.29 -3.52
C VAL A 289 -1.11 -2.66 -3.95
N TYR A 290 -0.20 -3.55 -4.36
CA TYR A 290 -0.53 -4.92 -4.72
C TYR A 290 -0.10 -5.86 -3.62
N LEU A 291 -1.07 -6.51 -2.99
CA LEU A 291 -0.80 -7.51 -1.97
C LEU A 291 -0.27 -8.80 -2.59
N TYR A 292 0.85 -9.28 -2.15
CA TYR A 292 1.35 -10.60 -2.42
C TYR A 292 0.84 -11.55 -1.34
N GLU A 293 -0.03 -12.54 -1.66
CA GLU A 293 -0.65 -12.82 -2.93
C GLU A 293 -2.15 -13.16 -2.78
N PHE A 294 -2.85 -13.49 -3.86
CA PHE A 294 -4.30 -13.71 -3.79
C PHE A 294 -4.71 -15.00 -3.10
N ILE A 295 -4.00 -16.12 -3.39
CA ILE A 295 -4.33 -17.45 -2.85
C ILE A 295 -3.05 -18.24 -2.55
N ASN A 296 -3.04 -18.97 -1.44
CA ASN A 296 -1.97 -19.93 -1.16
C ASN A 296 -1.83 -20.90 -2.33
N GLN A 297 -0.62 -21.04 -2.85
CA GLN A 297 -0.38 -21.88 -4.02
C GLN A 297 -0.59 -23.37 -3.71
N ARG A 298 -0.17 -23.82 -2.52
CA ARG A 298 -0.20 -25.22 -2.09
C ARG A 298 -0.75 -25.35 -0.68
N PRO A 299 -1.20 -26.56 -0.27
CA PRO A 299 -1.60 -26.83 1.11
C PRO A 299 -0.46 -26.56 2.12
N ASP A 300 -0.81 -26.09 3.31
CA ASP A 300 0.13 -25.73 4.37
C ASP A 300 1.11 -26.84 4.78
N LYS A 301 0.67 -28.11 4.71
CA LYS A 301 1.52 -29.27 5.04
C LYS A 301 2.72 -29.46 4.12
N GLU A 302 2.66 -28.88 2.92
CA GLU A 302 3.73 -28.88 1.92
C GLU A 302 4.43 -27.53 1.85
N GLY A 303 3.94 -26.58 2.65
CA GLY A 303 4.28 -25.16 2.51
C GLY A 303 5.47 -24.74 3.33
N ASP A 304 6.12 -23.76 2.79
CA ASP A 304 7.00 -22.82 3.46
C ASP A 304 6.32 -21.44 3.48
N GLY A 305 7.02 -20.42 3.92
CA GLY A 305 6.49 -19.05 3.92
C GLY A 305 5.98 -18.60 2.55
N GLN A 306 6.67 -18.98 1.47
CA GLN A 306 6.33 -18.59 0.10
C GLN A 306 4.95 -19.08 -0.34
N ASN A 307 4.52 -20.25 0.11
CA ASN A 307 3.21 -20.81 -0.23
C ASN A 307 2.06 -20.28 0.63
N ASN A 308 2.30 -19.37 1.57
CA ASN A 308 1.36 -18.95 2.59
C ASN A 308 1.00 -17.46 2.62
N TYR A 309 1.35 -16.70 1.58
CA TYR A 309 1.01 -15.27 1.45
C TYR A 309 -0.46 -15.02 1.07
N GLY A 310 -1.17 -16.00 0.56
CA GLY A 310 -2.53 -15.85 0.04
C GLY A 310 -3.50 -15.18 1.00
N LEU A 311 -4.40 -14.36 0.47
CA LEU A 311 -5.61 -13.91 1.17
C LEU A 311 -6.63 -15.06 1.31
N LEU A 312 -6.53 -16.04 0.42
CA LEU A 312 -7.28 -17.29 0.46
C LEU A 312 -6.33 -18.44 0.81
N ARG A 313 -6.84 -19.48 1.46
CA ARG A 313 -6.14 -20.76 1.56
C ARG A 313 -6.19 -21.50 0.22
N SER A 314 -5.36 -22.51 0.05
CA SER A 314 -5.23 -23.25 -1.21
C SER A 314 -6.52 -23.97 -1.67
N ASP A 315 -7.47 -24.21 -0.78
CA ASP A 315 -8.80 -24.73 -1.09
C ASP A 315 -9.81 -23.66 -1.56
N GLY A 316 -9.40 -22.37 -1.53
CA GLY A 316 -10.23 -21.21 -1.86
C GLY A 316 -11.04 -20.67 -0.68
N SER A 317 -10.89 -21.24 0.53
CA SER A 317 -11.53 -20.69 1.72
C SER A 317 -10.88 -19.37 2.13
N PRO A 318 -11.68 -18.35 2.54
CA PRO A 318 -11.14 -17.04 2.88
C PRO A 318 -10.40 -17.06 4.21
N LYS A 319 -9.21 -16.43 4.25
CA LYS A 319 -8.59 -16.07 5.52
C LYS A 319 -9.28 -14.84 6.12
N PRO A 320 -9.14 -14.58 7.42
CA PRO A 320 -9.74 -13.38 8.05
C PRO A 320 -9.34 -12.05 7.38
N SER A 321 -8.13 -11.96 6.81
CA SER A 321 -7.67 -10.80 6.04
C SER A 321 -8.51 -10.54 4.77
N PHE A 322 -8.86 -11.58 4.02
CA PHE A 322 -9.77 -11.47 2.87
C PHE A 322 -11.13 -10.88 3.29
N THR A 323 -11.70 -11.40 4.36
CA THR A 323 -13.00 -10.93 4.87
C THR A 323 -12.94 -9.48 5.31
N THR A 324 -11.87 -9.09 6.02
CA THR A 324 -11.66 -7.70 6.45
C THR A 324 -11.55 -6.74 5.28
N LEU A 325 -10.73 -7.09 4.26
CA LEU A 325 -10.57 -6.27 3.06
C LEU A 325 -11.89 -6.17 2.28
N LYS A 326 -12.59 -7.28 2.05
CA LYS A 326 -13.90 -7.29 1.38
C LYS A 326 -14.89 -6.35 2.08
N ASN A 327 -14.97 -6.41 3.39
CA ASN A 327 -15.86 -5.57 4.18
C ASN A 327 -15.46 -4.09 4.06
N LEU A 328 -14.16 -3.78 4.14
CA LEU A 328 -13.64 -2.42 4.03
C LEU A 328 -13.90 -1.84 2.62
N ILE A 329 -13.61 -2.60 1.57
CA ILE A 329 -13.90 -2.22 0.18
C ILE A 329 -15.40 -1.99 -0.01
N SER A 330 -16.24 -2.92 0.43
CA SER A 330 -17.70 -2.81 0.30
C SER A 330 -18.25 -1.56 1.00
N LEU A 331 -17.71 -1.24 2.18
CA LEU A 331 -18.10 -0.05 2.95
C LEU A 331 -17.68 1.24 2.26
N LEU A 332 -16.51 1.26 1.60
CA LEU A 332 -15.87 2.49 1.11
C LEU A 332 -16.01 2.71 -0.40
N LYS A 333 -16.32 1.69 -1.20
CA LYS A 333 -16.49 1.85 -2.66
C LYS A 333 -17.52 2.93 -3.01
N ASP A 334 -17.20 3.76 -3.99
CA ASP A 334 -18.01 4.88 -4.46
C ASP A 334 -17.71 5.23 -5.93
N PRO A 335 -17.82 4.25 -6.88
CA PRO A 335 -17.37 4.44 -8.25
C PRO A 335 -18.18 5.52 -8.99
N GLY A 336 -17.51 6.29 -9.88
CA GLY A 336 -18.09 7.32 -10.74
C GLY A 336 -17.25 8.59 -10.83
N SER A 337 -17.81 9.68 -11.38
CA SER A 337 -17.08 10.93 -11.66
C SER A 337 -16.51 11.60 -10.41
N SER A 338 -15.46 12.41 -10.61
CA SER A 338 -14.90 13.25 -9.55
C SER A 338 -15.92 14.24 -8.98
N PHE A 339 -15.72 14.65 -7.75
CA PHE A 339 -16.57 15.60 -7.04
C PHE A 339 -15.73 16.48 -6.10
N PRO A 340 -16.22 17.66 -5.69
CA PRO A 340 -15.50 18.54 -4.77
C PRO A 340 -15.31 17.90 -3.40
N LEU A 341 -14.05 17.81 -2.97
CA LEU A 341 -13.67 17.28 -1.66
C LEU A 341 -13.74 18.36 -0.58
N LYS A 342 -14.34 18.02 0.55
CA LYS A 342 -14.52 18.92 1.70
C LYS A 342 -13.40 18.74 2.72
N SER A 343 -13.18 19.77 3.53
CA SER A 343 -12.37 19.69 4.74
C SER A 343 -13.25 19.39 5.94
N LEU A 344 -12.67 18.75 6.96
CA LEU A 344 -13.30 18.49 8.23
C LEU A 344 -12.50 19.20 9.33
N ASP A 345 -13.14 20.09 10.09
CA ASP A 345 -12.53 20.66 11.27
C ASP A 345 -12.81 19.78 12.48
N TYR A 346 -11.80 19.02 12.86
CA TYR A 346 -11.82 18.11 13.99
C TYR A 346 -10.46 18.04 14.70
N LYS A 347 -10.48 17.51 15.91
CA LYS A 347 -9.27 17.20 16.68
C LYS A 347 -9.46 15.93 17.48
N LEU A 348 -8.48 15.05 17.43
CA LEU A 348 -8.33 13.97 18.39
C LEU A 348 -7.56 14.45 19.60
N SER A 349 -7.99 14.09 20.80
CA SER A 349 -7.35 14.39 22.06
C SER A 349 -7.43 13.21 23.03
N GLY A 350 -6.75 13.29 24.16
CA GLY A 350 -6.56 12.18 25.07
C GLY A 350 -5.32 11.36 24.69
N ASN A 351 -5.34 10.05 24.87
CA ASN A 351 -4.21 9.18 24.53
C ASN A 351 -4.20 8.87 23.03
N THR A 352 -3.54 9.71 22.24
CA THR A 352 -3.42 9.59 20.77
C THR A 352 -2.11 8.98 20.31
N THR A 353 -1.25 8.50 21.20
CA THR A 353 0.01 7.81 20.85
C THR A 353 -0.32 6.61 19.96
N ASP A 354 0.42 6.45 18.87
CA ASP A 354 0.22 5.40 17.86
C ASP A 354 -1.20 5.32 17.25
N VAL A 355 -2.03 6.34 17.44
CA VAL A 355 -3.33 6.43 16.77
C VAL A 355 -3.16 7.11 15.43
N HIS A 356 -3.28 6.31 14.36
CA HIS A 356 -3.21 6.76 12.99
C HIS A 356 -4.61 6.99 12.41
N GLN A 357 -4.70 7.77 11.34
CA GLN A 357 -5.97 8.17 10.77
C GLN A 357 -5.93 8.41 9.27
N THR A 358 -7.07 8.19 8.62
CA THR A 358 -7.31 8.57 7.22
C THR A 358 -8.70 9.18 7.10
N LEU A 359 -8.79 10.33 6.44
CA LEU A 359 -10.06 11.01 6.17
C LEU A 359 -10.45 10.86 4.71
N LEU A 360 -11.61 10.25 4.46
CA LEU A 360 -12.17 10.00 3.13
C LEU A 360 -13.54 10.66 2.99
N GLN A 361 -13.99 10.84 1.75
CA GLN A 361 -15.32 11.33 1.43
C GLN A 361 -15.94 10.56 0.28
N LYS A 362 -17.24 10.30 0.36
CA LYS A 362 -18.08 9.81 -0.74
C LYS A 362 -18.87 10.95 -1.40
N ARG A 363 -19.38 10.68 -2.61
CA ARG A 363 -20.18 11.65 -3.39
C ARG A 363 -21.48 12.05 -2.71
N ASP A 364 -22.04 11.19 -1.87
CA ASP A 364 -23.21 11.50 -1.03
C ASP A 364 -22.92 12.59 0.03
N GLY A 365 -21.69 13.10 0.08
CA GLY A 365 -21.23 14.14 1.00
C GLY A 365 -20.87 13.64 2.39
N ASN A 366 -21.04 12.36 2.70
CA ASN A 366 -20.61 11.77 3.96
C ASN A 366 -19.09 11.66 4.01
N LEU A 367 -18.54 11.91 5.21
CA LEU A 367 -17.12 11.76 5.51
C LEU A 367 -16.88 10.45 6.25
N TYR A 368 -15.73 9.85 6.03
CA TYR A 368 -15.31 8.60 6.65
C TYR A 368 -13.96 8.81 7.29
N LEU A 369 -13.94 8.89 8.63
CA LEU A 369 -12.71 8.96 9.41
C LEU A 369 -12.35 7.54 9.86
N ILE A 370 -11.22 7.03 9.37
CA ILE A 370 -10.72 5.70 9.71
C ILE A 370 -9.62 5.89 10.75
N LEU A 371 -9.73 5.17 11.88
CA LEU A 371 -8.81 5.21 13.00
C LEU A 371 -8.28 3.81 13.29
N TRP A 372 -7.01 3.69 13.69
CA TRP A 372 -6.41 2.43 14.16
C TRP A 372 -5.22 2.72 15.07
N GLN A 373 -4.85 1.76 15.90
CA GLN A 373 -3.56 1.79 16.58
C GLN A 373 -2.51 1.13 15.70
N GLU A 374 -1.41 1.83 15.42
CA GLU A 374 -0.27 1.30 14.67
C GLU A 374 0.74 0.69 15.64
N VAL A 375 0.42 -0.49 16.12
CA VAL A 375 1.17 -1.22 17.14
C VAL A 375 1.41 -2.67 16.71
N ARG A 376 2.38 -3.32 17.35
CA ARG A 376 2.68 -4.74 17.13
C ARG A 376 1.57 -5.62 17.68
N SER A 377 0.86 -6.36 16.82
CA SER A 377 -0.22 -7.30 17.15
C SER A 377 0.21 -8.77 17.10
N TRP A 378 1.49 -9.04 16.82
CA TRP A 378 2.10 -10.37 16.77
C TRP A 378 3.44 -10.40 17.52
N ASP A 379 3.61 -11.36 18.42
CA ASP A 379 4.88 -11.65 19.10
C ASP A 379 5.61 -12.76 18.33
N ASN A 380 6.58 -12.35 17.52
CA ASN A 380 7.31 -13.26 16.66
C ASN A 380 8.17 -14.27 17.44
N LYS A 381 8.67 -13.92 18.62
CA LYS A 381 9.47 -14.83 19.46
C LYS A 381 8.61 -15.90 20.11
N LYS A 382 7.44 -15.51 20.60
CA LYS A 382 6.50 -16.42 21.25
C LYS A 382 5.52 -17.10 20.30
N LYS A 383 5.55 -16.73 18.99
CA LYS A 383 4.64 -17.24 17.95
C LYS A 383 3.17 -17.15 18.36
N LYS A 384 2.77 -15.97 18.89
CA LYS A 384 1.38 -15.76 19.36
C LYS A 384 0.90 -14.33 19.12
N ASP A 385 -0.42 -14.22 19.00
CA ASP A 385 -1.08 -12.93 18.95
C ASP A 385 -0.86 -12.13 20.23
N VAL A 386 -0.64 -10.82 20.08
CA VAL A 386 -0.60 -9.87 21.21
C VAL A 386 -2.00 -9.31 21.42
N ALA A 387 -2.49 -9.39 22.65
CA ALA A 387 -3.74 -8.75 23.02
C ALA A 387 -3.50 -7.25 23.22
N ILE A 388 -4.10 -6.44 22.35
CA ILE A 388 -4.00 -4.98 22.41
C ILE A 388 -5.30 -4.40 22.98
N ALA A 389 -5.18 -3.66 24.08
CA ALA A 389 -6.31 -2.92 24.64
C ALA A 389 -6.66 -1.72 23.73
N ASP A 390 -7.95 -1.47 23.54
CA ASP A 390 -8.42 -0.31 22.80
C ASP A 390 -7.95 0.98 23.46
N ARG A 391 -7.50 1.94 22.64
CA ARG A 391 -7.02 3.25 23.10
C ARG A 391 -8.18 4.23 23.14
N LYS A 392 -8.47 4.78 24.31
CA LYS A 392 -9.54 5.77 24.47
C LYS A 392 -9.06 7.16 24.04
N VAL A 393 -9.71 7.70 23.01
CA VAL A 393 -9.49 9.06 22.52
C VAL A 393 -10.81 9.85 22.51
N THR A 394 -10.71 11.15 22.49
CA THR A 394 -11.86 12.04 22.31
C THR A 394 -11.79 12.67 20.93
N LEU A 395 -12.82 12.46 20.12
CA LEU A 395 -13.03 13.13 18.85
C LEU A 395 -13.84 14.41 19.09
N ASN A 396 -13.22 15.56 18.90
CA ASN A 396 -13.86 16.88 18.99
C ASN A 396 -14.12 17.38 17.57
N MET A 397 -15.34 17.83 17.26
CA MET A 397 -15.75 18.26 15.92
C MET A 397 -16.28 19.70 15.97
N ASN A 398 -15.61 20.59 15.24
CA ASN A 398 -16.11 21.95 14.99
C ASN A 398 -17.02 21.99 13.75
N THR A 399 -16.77 21.11 12.76
CA THR A 399 -17.71 20.90 11.64
C THR A 399 -19.01 20.30 12.17
N PRO A 400 -20.19 20.87 11.83
CA PRO A 400 -21.47 20.33 12.26
C PRO A 400 -21.73 18.92 11.70
N ILE A 401 -21.76 17.90 12.57
CA ILE A 401 -22.06 16.50 12.27
C ILE A 401 -23.36 16.12 12.97
N SER A 402 -24.34 15.59 12.20
CA SER A 402 -25.62 15.17 12.75
C SER A 402 -25.58 13.76 13.35
N GLN A 403 -24.81 12.87 12.76
CA GLN A 403 -24.71 11.48 13.17
C GLN A 403 -23.31 10.94 12.93
N VAL A 404 -22.87 10.06 13.83
CA VAL A 404 -21.67 9.21 13.66
C VAL A 404 -22.11 7.76 13.68
N VAL A 405 -21.68 6.98 12.68
CA VAL A 405 -21.93 5.54 12.59
C VAL A 405 -20.59 4.82 12.52
N ALA A 406 -20.33 3.92 13.46
CA ALA A 406 -19.08 3.19 13.53
C ALA A 406 -19.19 1.79 12.93
N TYR A 407 -18.14 1.37 12.23
CA TYR A 407 -18.01 0.04 11.64
C TYR A 407 -16.66 -0.56 12.01
N GLN A 408 -16.63 -1.86 12.19
CA GLN A 408 -15.40 -2.65 12.38
C GLN A 408 -15.31 -3.70 11.26
N PRO A 409 -14.66 -3.40 10.11
CA PRO A 409 -14.59 -4.30 8.96
C PRO A 409 -14.05 -5.70 9.28
N ILE A 410 -13.20 -5.82 10.29
CA ILE A 410 -12.69 -7.12 10.76
C ILE A 410 -13.81 -8.04 11.31
N ARG A 411 -14.93 -7.47 11.73
CA ARG A 411 -16.10 -8.22 12.25
C ARG A 411 -17.18 -8.36 11.19
N SER A 412 -17.66 -7.23 10.65
CA SER A 412 -18.73 -7.21 9.64
C SER A 412 -18.85 -5.86 8.96
N ILE A 413 -19.72 -5.78 7.93
CA ILE A 413 -20.15 -4.52 7.29
C ILE A 413 -21.28 -3.83 8.07
N ASN A 414 -21.85 -4.47 9.10
CA ASN A 414 -22.91 -3.87 9.89
C ASN A 414 -22.33 -2.85 10.88
N PRO A 415 -23.08 -1.77 11.18
CA PRO A 415 -22.70 -0.83 12.21
C PRO A 415 -22.47 -1.51 13.57
N SER A 416 -21.34 -1.19 14.21
CA SER A 416 -21.06 -1.63 15.58
C SER A 416 -21.78 -0.76 16.62
N TRP A 417 -21.91 0.55 16.32
CA TRP A 417 -22.70 1.49 17.12
C TRP A 417 -23.05 2.74 16.32
N ARG A 418 -23.99 3.52 16.84
CA ARG A 418 -24.42 4.82 16.31
C ARG A 418 -24.51 5.85 17.42
N SER A 419 -24.21 7.09 17.10
CA SER A 419 -24.41 8.24 17.98
C SER A 419 -25.06 9.39 17.21
N THR A 420 -26.13 9.92 17.75
CA THR A 420 -26.78 11.15 17.27
C THR A 420 -26.60 12.23 18.31
N GLY A 421 -26.20 13.43 17.88
CA GLY A 421 -25.97 14.55 18.80
C GLY A 421 -27.24 15.11 19.40
N LYS A 422 -27.13 15.72 20.58
CA LYS A 422 -28.18 16.56 21.12
C LYS A 422 -28.53 17.67 20.13
N ALA A 423 -29.81 17.91 19.88
CA ALA A 423 -30.30 18.86 18.86
C ALA A 423 -29.70 18.64 17.46
N GLY A 424 -29.43 17.37 17.06
CA GLY A 424 -28.89 17.03 15.74
C GLY A 424 -27.44 17.45 15.49
N ARG A 425 -26.62 17.63 16.56
CA ARG A 425 -25.20 17.99 16.44
C ARG A 425 -24.33 17.18 17.39
N VAL A 426 -23.39 16.40 16.83
CA VAL A 426 -22.34 15.72 17.59
C VAL A 426 -21.13 16.65 17.67
N LYS A 427 -20.80 17.18 18.85
CA LYS A 427 -19.63 18.05 19.07
C LYS A 427 -18.43 17.28 19.60
N GLN A 428 -18.66 16.27 20.40
CA GLN A 428 -17.63 15.49 21.07
C GLN A 428 -18.07 14.05 21.22
N LEU A 429 -17.12 13.14 21.07
CA LEU A 429 -17.38 11.70 21.19
C LEU A 429 -16.16 10.97 21.73
N SER A 430 -16.36 10.13 22.74
CA SER A 430 -15.32 9.20 23.22
C SER A 430 -15.28 8.00 22.30
N ILE A 431 -14.09 7.66 21.80
CA ILE A 431 -13.84 6.57 20.84
C ILE A 431 -12.84 5.60 21.46
N SER A 432 -13.17 4.30 21.42
CA SER A 432 -12.23 3.22 21.68
C SER A 432 -11.61 2.79 20.35
N VAL A 433 -10.33 3.12 20.12
CA VAL A 433 -9.60 2.81 18.90
C VAL A 433 -8.87 1.47 19.05
N PRO A 434 -9.22 0.45 18.25
CA PRO A 434 -8.55 -0.86 18.28
C PRO A 434 -7.26 -0.87 17.44
N ASP A 435 -6.55 -2.01 17.42
CA ASP A 435 -5.38 -2.27 16.59
C ASP A 435 -5.71 -2.69 15.13
N HIS A 436 -6.92 -2.40 14.69
CA HIS A 436 -7.41 -2.64 13.32
C HIS A 436 -8.31 -1.46 12.88
N PRO A 437 -8.60 -1.28 11.59
CA PRO A 437 -9.42 -0.16 11.13
C PRO A 437 -10.80 -0.09 11.79
N LEU A 438 -11.05 1.03 12.49
CA LEU A 438 -12.35 1.48 12.94
C LEU A 438 -12.81 2.58 12.00
N VAL A 439 -13.91 2.39 11.28
CA VAL A 439 -14.43 3.35 10.30
C VAL A 439 -15.58 4.13 10.91
N LEU A 440 -15.44 5.44 11.03
CA LEU A 440 -16.48 6.37 11.49
C LEU A 440 -17.09 7.09 10.28
N LYS A 441 -18.31 6.71 9.89
CA LYS A 441 -19.09 7.50 8.93
C LYS A 441 -19.65 8.71 9.66
N LEU A 442 -19.28 9.90 9.21
CA LEU A 442 -19.68 11.19 9.74
C LEU A 442 -20.71 11.81 8.78
N VAL A 443 -21.94 11.94 9.21
CA VAL A 443 -23.03 12.54 8.42
C VAL A 443 -23.08 14.04 8.71
N PRO A 444 -22.76 14.92 7.73
CA PRO A 444 -22.85 16.36 7.93
C PRO A 444 -24.26 16.78 8.32
N ALA A 445 -24.35 17.76 9.20
CA ALA A 445 -25.66 18.38 9.47
C ALA A 445 -26.12 19.21 8.26
N SER A 446 -27.40 19.15 7.94
CA SER A 446 -28.00 20.01 6.92
C SER A 446 -27.75 21.49 7.28
N LYS A 447 -27.38 22.30 6.31
CA LYS A 447 -27.43 23.76 6.47
C LYS A 447 -28.90 24.13 6.67
N LYS A 448 -29.23 24.65 7.84
CA LYS A 448 -30.53 25.31 8.04
C LYS A 448 -30.55 26.61 7.25
#